data_f845ab752d6883f6d99684d13c7e8bbb
#
_entry.id   f845ab752d6883f6d99684d13c7e8bbb
#
_cell.length_a   1.000
_cell.length_b   1.000
_cell.length_c   1.000
_cell.angle_alpha   90.00
_cell.angle_beta   90.00
_cell.angle_gamma   90.00
#
_symmetry.space_group_name_H-M   'P 1'
#
loop_
_entity.id
_entity.type
_entity.pdbx_description
1 polymer ?
#
loop_
_entity_poly.entity_id
_entity_poly.type
_entity_poly.pdbx_seq_one_letter_code
_entity_poly.pdbx_strand_id
1 'polypeptide(L)'
;MKRVLLLLTILTAVAPRARAATYFVIVAGLGGEPDYEQRFTAAANDLDRIFKSEGSTSHVATLTGAQATASQLKLALEAVARDAKPDDDFALILIGHGSFDGIDYKFNLVGPDMTATEIAALCDHIDARHQLIVDTTSSSGGAVTAFERPGRAIIAATKSGTEKNATVFARYWVEAFQDPAADTDKSDSVSAMEAFAYAAKKTAEFYDSQKRLATEHAVFNDVGHGEPVRSAGDGQGMLLATFTLLRLGPNQHAANDPGKRALLEKKEALEQKIDSLKYQKAAMDPADDKKQLTDALIELAKVQEELDK
;
A
#
# COMPACT_ATOMS: atom_id res chain seq x y z
N MET A 1 -49.71 39.86 -27.65
CA MET A 1 -48.89 38.66 -27.82
C MET A 1 -47.97 38.55 -26.57
N LYS A 2 -48.35 37.69 -25.59
CA LYS A 2 -47.60 37.46 -24.37
C LYS A 2 -46.62 36.30 -24.64
N ARG A 3 -45.32 36.57 -24.59
CA ARG A 3 -44.26 35.52 -24.65
C ARG A 3 -44.12 34.89 -23.26
N VAL A 4 -44.47 33.62 -23.14
CA VAL A 4 -44.21 32.78 -21.97
C VAL A 4 -42.77 32.26 -22.10
N LEU A 5 -41.91 32.68 -21.20
CA LEU A 5 -40.53 32.20 -21.08
C LEU A 5 -40.56 30.94 -20.22
N LEU A 6 -40.35 29.78 -20.82
CA LEU A 6 -40.26 28.49 -20.11
C LEU A 6 -38.86 28.37 -19.56
N LEU A 7 -38.70 28.53 -18.21
CA LEU A 7 -37.45 28.25 -17.52
C LEU A 7 -37.30 26.74 -17.37
N LEU A 8 -36.38 26.12 -18.13
CA LEU A 8 -36.04 24.74 -18.02
C LEU A 8 -35.02 24.61 -16.86
N THR A 9 -35.46 24.23 -15.66
CA THR A 9 -34.58 23.88 -14.54
C THR A 9 -33.94 22.53 -14.83
N ILE A 10 -32.66 22.55 -15.20
CA ILE A 10 -31.85 21.35 -15.32
C ILE A 10 -31.50 20.89 -13.87
N LEU A 11 -32.20 19.87 -13.39
CA LEU A 11 -31.90 19.18 -12.15
C LEU A 11 -30.68 18.30 -12.42
N THR A 12 -29.49 18.77 -12.14
CA THR A 12 -28.27 17.94 -12.15
C THR A 12 -28.39 16.96 -10.99
N ALA A 13 -28.77 15.73 -11.30
CA ALA A 13 -28.68 14.62 -10.35
C ALA A 13 -27.18 14.41 -10.03
N VAL A 14 -26.76 14.81 -8.82
CA VAL A 14 -25.46 14.43 -8.28
C VAL A 14 -25.56 12.93 -8.02
N ALA A 15 -25.06 12.11 -8.94
CA ALA A 15 -24.90 10.68 -8.69
C ALA A 15 -23.96 10.51 -7.48
N PRO A 16 -24.29 9.65 -6.52
CA PRO A 16 -23.36 9.34 -5.44
C PRO A 16 -22.08 8.84 -6.08
N ARG A 17 -20.96 9.48 -5.80
CA ARG A 17 -19.63 8.97 -6.18
C ARG A 17 -19.47 7.60 -5.53
N ALA A 18 -19.22 6.59 -6.34
CA ALA A 18 -18.81 5.30 -5.81
C ALA A 18 -17.50 5.54 -5.00
N ARG A 19 -17.44 4.96 -3.80
CA ARG A 19 -16.24 5.03 -2.97
C ARG A 19 -15.09 4.40 -3.74
N ALA A 20 -13.89 5.00 -3.66
CA ALA A 20 -12.66 4.39 -4.13
C ALA A 20 -12.47 3.03 -3.44
N ALA A 21 -12.26 2.00 -4.22
CA ALA A 21 -11.96 0.67 -3.73
C ALA A 21 -10.45 0.45 -3.66
N THR A 22 -10.02 -0.49 -2.81
CA THR A 22 -8.64 -0.96 -2.81
C THR A 22 -8.62 -2.41 -3.25
N TYR A 23 -7.85 -2.70 -4.28
CA TYR A 23 -7.63 -4.04 -4.79
C TYR A 23 -6.32 -4.59 -4.24
N PHE A 24 -6.37 -5.73 -3.56
CA PHE A 24 -5.21 -6.43 -3.04
C PHE A 24 -5.01 -7.75 -3.80
N VAL A 25 -3.79 -7.95 -4.30
CA VAL A 25 -3.34 -9.27 -4.80
C VAL A 25 -2.19 -9.72 -3.92
N ILE A 26 -2.39 -10.83 -3.19
CA ILE A 26 -1.42 -11.39 -2.23
C ILE A 26 -0.96 -12.73 -2.77
N VAL A 27 0.35 -12.92 -2.88
CA VAL A 27 0.91 -14.15 -3.43
C VAL A 27 1.93 -14.73 -2.47
N ALA A 28 1.65 -15.93 -1.95
CA ALA A 28 2.64 -16.74 -1.27
C ALA A 28 3.30 -17.67 -2.31
N GLY A 29 4.49 -17.29 -2.79
CA GLY A 29 5.24 -18.05 -3.78
C GLY A 29 5.75 -19.39 -3.27
N LEU A 30 6.51 -20.11 -4.11
CA LEU A 30 7.05 -21.42 -3.78
C LEU A 30 7.97 -21.36 -2.55
N GLY A 31 7.65 -22.13 -1.51
CA GLY A 31 8.47 -22.23 -0.31
C GLY A 31 9.70 -23.13 -0.51
N GLY A 32 9.60 -24.15 -1.35
CA GLY A 32 10.66 -25.13 -1.59
C GLY A 32 10.82 -26.15 -0.45
N GLU A 33 10.73 -25.70 0.80
CA GLU A 33 10.75 -26.52 2.01
C GLU A 33 9.44 -26.33 2.81
N PRO A 34 8.95 -27.37 3.52
CA PRO A 34 7.68 -27.32 4.23
C PRO A 34 7.55 -26.14 5.21
N ASP A 35 8.63 -25.76 5.86
CA ASP A 35 8.70 -24.66 6.84
C ASP A 35 8.46 -23.30 6.20
N TYR A 36 9.05 -23.06 5.03
CA TYR A 36 8.82 -21.85 4.26
C TYR A 36 7.42 -21.82 3.68
N GLU A 37 6.96 -22.93 3.12
CA GLU A 37 5.60 -23.06 2.58
C GLU A 37 4.54 -22.71 3.63
N GLN A 38 4.69 -23.26 4.84
CA GLN A 38 3.78 -22.97 5.95
C GLN A 38 3.83 -21.49 6.35
N ARG A 39 5.02 -20.90 6.46
CA ARG A 39 5.19 -19.49 6.87
C ARG A 39 4.64 -18.53 5.84
N PHE A 40 4.91 -18.76 4.56
CA PHE A 40 4.44 -17.90 3.49
C PHE A 40 2.92 -17.97 3.35
N THR A 41 2.36 -19.18 3.38
CA THR A 41 0.92 -19.40 3.35
C THR A 41 0.23 -18.77 4.57
N ALA A 42 0.78 -18.90 5.76
CA ALA A 42 0.23 -18.28 6.97
C ALA A 42 0.21 -16.75 6.86
N ALA A 43 1.32 -16.15 6.44
CA ALA A 43 1.43 -14.70 6.26
C ALA A 43 0.42 -14.17 5.22
N ALA A 44 0.28 -14.85 4.07
CA ALA A 44 -0.70 -14.48 3.06
C ALA A 44 -2.14 -14.59 3.56
N ASN A 45 -2.48 -15.65 4.29
CA ASN A 45 -3.81 -15.85 4.86
C ASN A 45 -4.13 -14.84 5.98
N ASP A 46 -3.13 -14.41 6.75
CA ASP A 46 -3.31 -13.36 7.76
C ASP A 46 -3.63 -12.02 7.09
N LEU A 47 -2.88 -11.62 6.04
CA LEU A 47 -3.17 -10.41 5.28
C LEU A 47 -4.53 -10.48 4.57
N ASP A 48 -4.89 -11.64 3.98
CA ASP A 48 -6.20 -11.87 3.38
C ASP A 48 -7.33 -11.54 4.36
N ARG A 49 -7.24 -12.07 5.57
CA ARG A 49 -8.24 -11.86 6.63
C ARG A 49 -8.27 -10.41 7.09
N ILE A 50 -7.10 -9.81 7.28
CA ILE A 50 -6.95 -8.41 7.71
C ILE A 50 -7.58 -7.47 6.67
N PHE A 51 -7.20 -7.56 5.40
CA PHE A 51 -7.72 -6.64 4.39
C PHE A 51 -9.18 -6.88 4.02
N LYS A 52 -9.67 -8.11 4.12
CA LYS A 52 -11.12 -8.39 3.99
C LYS A 52 -11.96 -7.78 5.11
N SER A 53 -11.37 -7.50 6.27
CA SER A 53 -12.09 -6.83 7.36
C SER A 53 -12.47 -5.38 7.06
N GLU A 54 -11.83 -4.75 6.06
CA GLU A 54 -12.17 -3.40 5.54
C GLU A 54 -13.56 -3.34 4.86
N GLY A 55 -14.18 -4.49 4.61
CA GLY A 55 -15.54 -4.57 4.08
C GLY A 55 -15.65 -4.45 2.56
N SER A 56 -16.76 -3.87 2.09
CA SER A 56 -17.17 -3.94 0.67
C SER A 56 -16.30 -3.16 -0.32
N THR A 57 -15.39 -2.32 0.16
CA THR A 57 -14.47 -1.54 -0.68
C THR A 57 -13.09 -2.15 -0.76
N SER A 58 -12.87 -3.28 -0.10
CA SER A 58 -11.63 -4.04 -0.17
C SER A 58 -11.85 -5.32 -0.98
N HIS A 59 -11.16 -5.45 -2.09
CA HIS A 59 -11.20 -6.61 -2.98
C HIS A 59 -9.89 -7.38 -2.85
N VAL A 60 -9.93 -8.55 -2.24
CA VAL A 60 -8.72 -9.33 -1.93
C VAL A 60 -8.70 -10.63 -2.71
N ALA A 61 -7.65 -10.82 -3.51
CA ALA A 61 -7.31 -12.08 -4.17
C ALA A 61 -6.02 -12.65 -3.58
N THR A 62 -6.08 -13.87 -3.07
CA THR A 62 -4.93 -14.50 -2.40
C THR A 62 -4.57 -15.81 -3.08
N LEU A 63 -3.31 -15.94 -3.49
CA LEU A 63 -2.75 -17.11 -4.16
C LEU A 63 -1.74 -17.80 -3.24
N THR A 64 -2.01 -19.05 -2.87
CA THR A 64 -1.16 -19.84 -1.99
C THR A 64 -1.02 -21.28 -2.50
N GLY A 65 0.04 -21.98 -2.12
CA GLY A 65 0.27 -23.38 -2.47
C GLY A 65 0.15 -23.60 -3.98
N ALA A 66 -0.60 -24.61 -4.40
CA ALA A 66 -0.78 -24.96 -5.81
C ALA A 66 -1.40 -23.86 -6.69
N GLN A 67 -1.99 -22.81 -6.09
CA GLN A 67 -2.55 -21.67 -6.80
C GLN A 67 -1.50 -20.57 -7.07
N ALA A 68 -0.35 -20.61 -6.41
CA ALA A 68 0.71 -19.61 -6.58
C ALA A 68 1.54 -19.87 -7.84
N THR A 69 0.91 -19.82 -9.01
CA THR A 69 1.52 -20.03 -10.33
C THR A 69 1.54 -18.74 -11.15
N ALA A 70 2.44 -18.66 -12.13
CA ALA A 70 2.51 -17.52 -13.06
C ALA A 70 1.17 -17.27 -13.77
N SER A 71 0.47 -18.32 -14.17
CA SER A 71 -0.82 -18.21 -14.85
C SER A 71 -1.92 -17.66 -13.93
N GLN A 72 -1.97 -18.08 -12.66
CA GLN A 72 -2.95 -17.58 -11.71
C GLN A 72 -2.66 -16.14 -11.31
N LEU A 73 -1.39 -15.76 -11.10
CA LEU A 73 -1.00 -14.39 -10.85
C LEU A 73 -1.39 -13.47 -12.01
N LYS A 74 -1.12 -13.90 -13.26
CA LYS A 74 -1.55 -13.17 -14.46
C LYS A 74 -3.07 -12.98 -14.48
N LEU A 75 -3.86 -14.03 -14.25
CA LEU A 75 -5.32 -13.94 -14.23
C LEU A 75 -5.83 -13.01 -13.11
N ALA A 76 -5.21 -13.03 -11.94
CA ALA A 76 -5.57 -12.13 -10.83
C ALA A 76 -5.31 -10.66 -11.19
N LEU A 77 -4.13 -10.35 -11.77
CA LEU A 77 -3.79 -8.99 -12.19
C LEU A 77 -4.67 -8.50 -13.36
N GLU A 78 -4.96 -9.36 -14.34
CA GLU A 78 -5.90 -9.07 -15.42
C GLU A 78 -7.34 -8.82 -14.92
N ALA A 79 -7.76 -9.52 -13.86
CA ALA A 79 -9.06 -9.26 -13.23
C ALA A 79 -9.09 -7.88 -12.57
N VAL A 80 -8.03 -7.50 -11.85
CA VAL A 80 -7.91 -6.15 -11.29
C VAL A 80 -7.91 -5.09 -12.41
N ALA A 81 -7.12 -5.31 -13.48
CA ALA A 81 -7.05 -4.37 -14.61
C ALA A 81 -8.40 -4.15 -15.30
N ARG A 82 -9.28 -5.18 -15.30
CA ARG A 82 -10.64 -5.06 -15.85
C ARG A 82 -11.60 -4.32 -14.92
N ASP A 83 -11.47 -4.51 -13.61
CA ASP A 83 -12.48 -4.12 -12.63
C ASP A 83 -12.16 -2.81 -11.89
N ALA A 84 -10.86 -2.46 -11.75
CA ALA A 84 -10.40 -1.23 -11.11
C ALA A 84 -10.73 0.02 -11.94
N LYS A 85 -10.98 1.12 -11.25
CA LYS A 85 -11.29 2.43 -11.81
C LYS A 85 -10.18 3.43 -11.50
N PRO A 86 -10.09 4.56 -12.21
CA PRO A 86 -9.05 5.58 -12.00
C PRO A 86 -8.96 6.18 -10.59
N ASP A 87 -10.05 6.12 -9.82
CA ASP A 87 -10.08 6.60 -8.43
C ASP A 87 -9.73 5.52 -7.40
N ASP A 88 -9.60 4.24 -7.82
CA ASP A 88 -9.29 3.11 -6.94
C ASP A 88 -7.78 3.03 -6.65
N ASP A 89 -7.41 2.29 -5.62
CA ASP A 89 -6.03 1.98 -5.27
C ASP A 89 -5.75 0.48 -5.48
N PHE A 90 -4.50 0.14 -5.80
CA PHE A 90 -4.08 -1.24 -6.02
C PHE A 90 -2.82 -1.57 -5.22
N ALA A 91 -2.80 -2.73 -4.57
CA ALA A 91 -1.64 -3.24 -3.85
C ALA A 91 -1.34 -4.70 -4.26
N LEU A 92 -0.09 -4.95 -4.69
CA LEU A 92 0.46 -6.29 -4.92
C LEU A 92 1.43 -6.62 -3.80
N ILE A 93 1.25 -7.76 -3.14
CA ILE A 93 2.12 -8.21 -2.06
C ILE A 93 2.70 -9.57 -2.41
N LEU A 94 4.01 -9.61 -2.59
CA LEU A 94 4.78 -10.81 -2.92
C LEU A 94 5.49 -11.33 -1.66
N ILE A 95 5.12 -12.53 -1.24
CA ILE A 95 5.69 -13.22 -0.07
C ILE A 95 6.34 -14.50 -0.57
N GLY A 96 7.62 -14.71 -0.26
CA GLY A 96 8.29 -15.89 -0.77
C GLY A 96 9.79 -15.75 -0.92
N HIS A 97 10.31 -16.50 -1.86
CA HIS A 97 11.68 -16.39 -2.32
C HIS A 97 11.74 -15.61 -3.63
N GLY A 98 12.79 -14.82 -3.78
CA GLY A 98 13.17 -14.21 -5.03
C GLY A 98 14.61 -14.58 -5.39
N SER A 99 14.91 -14.58 -6.66
CA SER A 99 16.24 -14.84 -7.18
C SER A 99 16.69 -13.69 -8.08
N PHE A 100 18.01 -13.42 -8.09
CA PHE A 100 18.62 -12.40 -8.94
C PHE A 100 19.90 -12.94 -9.54
N ASP A 101 19.99 -12.91 -10.86
CA ASP A 101 21.14 -13.44 -11.62
C ASP A 101 22.21 -12.41 -11.95
N GLY A 102 21.99 -11.15 -11.56
CA GLY A 102 22.84 -9.99 -11.87
C GLY A 102 22.22 -9.06 -12.89
N ILE A 103 21.14 -9.47 -13.55
CA ILE A 103 20.40 -8.72 -14.57
C ILE A 103 18.93 -8.70 -14.20
N ASP A 104 18.29 -9.88 -14.07
CA ASP A 104 16.87 -10.03 -13.85
C ASP A 104 16.58 -10.55 -12.46
N TYR A 105 15.60 -9.91 -11.81
CA TYR A 105 14.95 -10.46 -10.64
C TYR A 105 13.78 -11.36 -11.08
N LYS A 106 13.60 -12.49 -10.36
CA LYS A 106 12.48 -13.41 -10.55
C LYS A 106 11.81 -13.72 -9.21
N PHE A 107 10.50 -13.65 -9.18
CA PHE A 107 9.67 -14.14 -8.09
C PHE A 107 9.43 -15.63 -8.26
N ASN A 108 9.75 -16.45 -7.25
CA ASN A 108 9.71 -17.90 -7.34
C ASN A 108 8.27 -18.40 -7.12
N LEU A 109 7.74 -19.08 -8.13
CA LEU A 109 6.37 -19.58 -8.18
C LEU A 109 6.32 -21.10 -8.32
N VAL A 110 5.14 -21.69 -8.13
CA VAL A 110 4.89 -23.09 -8.46
C VAL A 110 4.86 -23.24 -9.99
N GLY A 111 5.86 -23.89 -10.55
CA GLY A 111 6.11 -23.98 -11.98
C GLY A 111 7.09 -22.91 -12.45
N PRO A 112 6.86 -22.27 -13.60
CA PRO A 112 7.74 -21.19 -14.08
C PRO A 112 7.68 -19.96 -13.17
N ASP A 113 8.84 -19.40 -12.85
CA ASP A 113 8.97 -18.12 -12.17
C ASP A 113 8.55 -16.96 -13.07
N MET A 114 8.24 -15.80 -12.48
CA MET A 114 7.99 -14.56 -13.22
C MET A 114 9.07 -13.52 -12.91
N THR A 115 9.54 -12.86 -13.95
CA THR A 115 10.45 -11.72 -13.80
C THR A 115 9.71 -10.49 -13.26
N ALA A 116 10.44 -9.57 -12.59
CA ALA A 116 9.88 -8.28 -12.20
C ALA A 116 9.31 -7.50 -13.39
N THR A 117 9.97 -7.57 -14.56
CA THR A 117 9.51 -6.92 -15.79
C THR A 117 8.18 -7.48 -16.28
N GLU A 118 7.97 -8.80 -16.24
CA GLU A 118 6.69 -9.41 -16.61
C GLU A 118 5.56 -9.02 -15.64
N ILE A 119 5.84 -8.99 -14.33
CA ILE A 119 4.88 -8.55 -13.32
C ILE A 119 4.56 -7.07 -13.49
N ALA A 120 5.57 -6.21 -13.69
CA ALA A 120 5.41 -4.78 -13.92
C ALA A 120 4.52 -4.50 -15.13
N ALA A 121 4.74 -5.21 -16.25
CA ALA A 121 3.95 -5.07 -17.46
C ALA A 121 2.45 -5.38 -17.21
N LEU A 122 2.13 -6.37 -16.38
CA LEU A 122 0.75 -6.66 -16.00
C LEU A 122 0.16 -5.55 -15.11
N CYS A 123 0.92 -5.05 -14.13
CA CYS A 123 0.51 -3.94 -13.28
C CYS A 123 0.30 -2.64 -14.07
N ASP A 124 1.02 -2.44 -15.17
CA ASP A 124 0.90 -1.26 -16.04
C ASP A 124 -0.45 -1.13 -16.74
N HIS A 125 -1.18 -2.22 -16.86
CA HIS A 125 -2.55 -2.24 -17.41
C HIS A 125 -3.63 -1.91 -16.37
N ILE A 126 -3.27 -1.80 -15.08
CA ILE A 126 -4.23 -1.48 -14.02
C ILE A 126 -4.38 0.04 -13.95
N ASP A 127 -5.58 0.53 -14.26
CA ASP A 127 -5.94 1.95 -14.19
C ASP A 127 -6.41 2.30 -12.78
N ALA A 128 -5.47 2.37 -11.84
CA ALA A 128 -5.69 2.75 -10.46
C ALA A 128 -4.98 4.09 -10.15
N ARG A 129 -5.55 4.88 -9.24
CA ARG A 129 -5.01 6.18 -8.82
C ARG A 129 -3.58 6.05 -8.31
N HIS A 130 -3.37 5.11 -7.40
CA HIS A 130 -2.08 4.76 -6.86
C HIS A 130 -1.89 3.25 -6.89
N GLN A 131 -0.65 2.84 -7.08
CA GLN A 131 -0.24 1.45 -7.01
C GLN A 131 0.83 1.27 -5.94
N LEU A 132 0.75 0.17 -5.20
CA LEU A 132 1.76 -0.25 -4.23
C LEU A 132 2.23 -1.66 -4.58
N ILE A 133 3.54 -1.86 -4.70
CA ILE A 133 4.14 -3.19 -4.80
C ILE A 133 5.01 -3.42 -3.57
N VAL A 134 4.69 -4.47 -2.80
CA VAL A 134 5.44 -4.88 -1.62
C VAL A 134 6.09 -6.22 -1.92
N ASP A 135 7.38 -6.20 -2.17
CA ASP A 135 8.18 -7.40 -2.41
C ASP A 135 8.96 -7.76 -1.15
N THR A 136 8.47 -8.75 -0.41
CA THR A 136 9.06 -9.17 0.86
C THR A 136 10.12 -10.26 0.71
N THR A 137 10.51 -10.58 -0.52
CA THR A 137 11.36 -11.72 -0.83
C THR A 137 12.85 -11.43 -0.70
N SER A 138 13.67 -12.48 -0.71
CA SER A 138 15.11 -12.35 -0.96
C SER A 138 15.38 -11.69 -2.31
N SER A 139 16.47 -10.96 -2.42
CA SER A 139 16.88 -10.25 -3.65
C SER A 139 15.88 -9.19 -4.18
N SER A 140 14.82 -8.85 -3.45
CA SER A 140 13.74 -7.95 -3.89
C SER A 140 14.24 -6.55 -4.30
N GLY A 141 15.34 -6.06 -3.73
CA GLY A 141 15.96 -4.82 -4.21
C GLY A 141 16.41 -4.84 -5.67
N GLY A 142 16.61 -6.04 -6.24
CA GLY A 142 16.87 -6.21 -7.67
C GLY A 142 15.65 -5.99 -8.59
N ALA A 143 14.45 -5.95 -8.01
CA ALA A 143 13.20 -5.73 -8.73
C ALA A 143 12.82 -4.25 -8.83
N VAL A 144 13.35 -3.38 -7.97
CA VAL A 144 12.88 -2.00 -7.80
C VAL A 144 12.84 -1.25 -9.12
N THR A 145 13.94 -1.24 -9.87
CA THR A 145 14.01 -0.52 -11.16
C THR A 145 12.99 -1.01 -12.19
N ALA A 146 12.70 -2.33 -12.21
CA ALA A 146 11.71 -2.87 -13.14
C ALA A 146 10.27 -2.45 -12.77
N PHE A 147 10.01 -2.18 -11.49
CA PHE A 147 8.71 -1.73 -11.02
C PHE A 147 8.53 -0.20 -11.07
N GLU A 148 9.58 0.59 -11.28
CA GLU A 148 9.51 2.06 -11.27
C GLU A 148 8.48 2.60 -12.25
N ARG A 149 7.57 3.45 -11.72
CA ARG A 149 6.56 4.18 -12.49
C ARG A 149 6.01 5.33 -11.65
N PRO A 150 5.73 6.51 -12.23
CA PRO A 150 4.99 7.56 -11.53
C PRO A 150 3.63 7.05 -11.02
N GLY A 151 3.28 7.38 -9.77
CA GLY A 151 2.05 6.90 -9.12
C GLY A 151 2.12 5.46 -8.57
N ARG A 152 3.30 4.84 -8.62
CA ARG A 152 3.55 3.52 -8.02
C ARG A 152 4.61 3.64 -6.94
N ALA A 153 4.26 3.21 -5.73
CA ALA A 153 5.20 3.02 -4.65
C ALA A 153 5.69 1.57 -4.62
N ILE A 154 6.95 1.37 -4.27
CA ILE A 154 7.61 0.08 -4.22
C ILE A 154 8.26 -0.06 -2.86
N ILE A 155 7.99 -1.16 -2.16
CA ILE A 155 8.69 -1.57 -0.93
C ILE A 155 9.42 -2.87 -1.25
N ALA A 156 10.70 -2.94 -0.94
CA ALA A 156 11.53 -4.14 -1.06
C ALA A 156 12.17 -4.49 0.28
N ALA A 157 12.11 -5.76 0.66
CA ALA A 157 12.70 -6.26 1.91
C ALA A 157 14.24 -6.20 1.91
N THR A 158 14.84 -6.13 0.72
CA THR A 158 16.30 -6.06 0.55
C THR A 158 16.68 -4.82 -0.24
N LYS A 159 17.86 -4.26 0.05
CA LYS A 159 18.35 -3.05 -0.64
C LYS A 159 18.85 -3.31 -2.06
N SER A 160 19.14 -4.58 -2.40
CA SER A 160 19.66 -4.94 -3.71
C SER A 160 19.43 -6.42 -4.02
N GLY A 161 19.53 -6.80 -5.29
CA GLY A 161 19.47 -8.20 -5.72
C GLY A 161 20.57 -9.11 -5.18
N THR A 162 21.62 -8.53 -4.53
CA THR A 162 22.71 -9.32 -3.93
C THR A 162 22.42 -9.78 -2.50
N GLU A 163 21.37 -9.29 -1.85
CA GLU A 163 20.91 -9.78 -0.54
C GLU A 163 20.00 -11.01 -0.75
N LYS A 164 20.65 -12.19 -0.87
CA LYS A 164 20.01 -13.44 -1.32
C LYS A 164 19.50 -14.35 -0.19
N ASN A 165 19.67 -13.96 1.07
CA ASN A 165 19.18 -14.75 2.19
C ASN A 165 17.68 -14.63 2.35
N ALA A 166 17.05 -15.69 2.89
CA ALA A 166 15.63 -15.63 3.25
C ALA A 166 15.38 -14.49 4.25
N THR A 167 14.32 -13.72 3.98
CA THR A 167 13.97 -12.54 4.76
C THR A 167 13.06 -12.86 5.94
N VAL A 168 13.06 -12.00 6.94
CA VAL A 168 12.08 -12.01 8.04
C VAL A 168 11.12 -10.81 7.94
N PHE A 169 11.35 -9.90 7.02
CA PHE A 169 10.54 -8.69 6.80
C PHE A 169 9.05 -9.00 6.64
N ALA A 170 8.69 -10.05 5.87
CA ALA A 170 7.30 -10.46 5.65
C ALA A 170 6.53 -10.67 6.96
N ARG A 171 7.16 -11.29 7.97
CA ARG A 171 6.57 -11.51 9.29
C ARG A 171 6.19 -10.19 9.96
N TYR A 172 7.10 -9.21 9.93
CA TYR A 172 6.89 -7.92 10.58
C TYR A 172 6.00 -6.99 9.78
N TRP A 173 5.93 -7.19 8.45
CA TRP A 173 4.93 -6.54 7.61
C TRP A 173 3.50 -6.95 8.03
N VAL A 174 3.25 -8.25 8.26
CA VAL A 174 1.96 -8.74 8.78
C VAL A 174 1.70 -8.23 10.19
N GLU A 175 2.71 -8.26 11.08
CA GLU A 175 2.60 -7.80 12.47
C GLU A 175 2.22 -6.32 12.56
N ALA A 176 2.65 -5.48 11.61
CA ALA A 176 2.30 -4.06 11.56
C ALA A 176 0.77 -3.80 11.52
N PHE A 177 -0.01 -4.70 10.94
CA PHE A 177 -1.47 -4.58 10.89
C PHE A 177 -2.18 -5.19 12.12
N GLN A 178 -1.43 -5.81 13.02
CA GLN A 178 -1.94 -6.47 14.23
C GLN A 178 -1.50 -5.75 15.51
N ASP A 179 -0.44 -4.94 15.44
CA ASP A 179 0.10 -4.19 16.57
C ASP A 179 -0.33 -2.71 16.50
N PRO A 180 -1.12 -2.22 17.49
CA PRO A 180 -1.50 -0.81 17.55
C PRO A 180 -0.33 0.18 17.58
N ALA A 181 0.89 -0.28 17.87
CA ALA A 181 2.09 0.56 17.84
C ALA A 181 2.52 0.96 16.41
N ALA A 182 1.96 0.32 15.39
CA ALA A 182 2.21 0.67 14.00
C ALA A 182 1.53 2.00 13.61
N ASP A 183 0.33 2.27 14.12
CA ASP A 183 -0.34 3.58 14.00
C ASP A 183 0.40 4.62 14.85
N THR A 184 1.40 5.27 14.25
CA THR A 184 2.32 6.17 14.94
C THR A 184 1.79 7.57 15.11
N ASP A 185 0.94 8.04 14.22
CA ASP A 185 0.33 9.37 14.25
C ASP A 185 -1.05 9.40 14.93
N LYS A 186 -1.55 8.21 15.32
CA LYS A 186 -2.84 8.03 16.00
C LYS A 186 -4.03 8.48 15.17
N SER A 187 -3.94 8.23 13.87
CA SER A 187 -5.01 8.52 12.91
C SER A 187 -6.15 7.49 12.93
N ASP A 188 -6.01 6.39 13.68
CA ASP A 188 -6.85 5.18 13.63
C ASP A 188 -6.81 4.50 12.25
N SER A 189 -5.64 4.53 11.61
CA SER A 189 -5.37 3.82 10.37
C SER A 189 -3.89 3.43 10.28
N VAL A 190 -3.56 2.48 9.40
CA VAL A 190 -2.19 2.12 9.10
C VAL A 190 -1.91 2.42 7.63
N SER A 191 -1.03 3.36 7.39
CA SER A 191 -0.50 3.70 6.08
C SER A 191 0.59 2.72 5.64
N ALA A 192 0.90 2.70 4.34
CA ALA A 192 2.01 1.91 3.83
C ALA A 192 3.37 2.36 4.40
N MET A 193 3.54 3.65 4.70
CA MET A 193 4.74 4.18 5.34
C MET A 193 4.89 3.67 6.77
N GLU A 194 3.83 3.67 7.54
CA GLU A 194 3.84 3.18 8.92
C GLU A 194 4.11 1.68 8.99
N ALA A 195 3.45 0.90 8.12
CA ALA A 195 3.71 -0.53 8.01
C ALA A 195 5.17 -0.82 7.61
N PHE A 196 5.73 -0.05 6.65
CA PHE A 196 7.14 -0.14 6.27
C PHE A 196 8.07 0.20 7.43
N ALA A 197 7.86 1.34 8.09
CA ALA A 197 8.71 1.78 9.19
C ALA A 197 8.69 0.79 10.35
N TYR A 198 7.51 0.27 10.71
CA TYR A 198 7.35 -0.77 11.72
C TYR A 198 8.12 -2.04 11.33
N ALA A 199 7.88 -2.57 10.13
CA ALA A 199 8.51 -3.80 9.66
C ALA A 199 10.04 -3.67 9.55
N ALA A 200 10.55 -2.55 9.01
CA ALA A 200 11.98 -2.30 8.90
C ALA A 200 12.67 -2.21 10.28
N LYS A 201 12.04 -1.51 11.23
CA LYS A 201 12.52 -1.42 12.61
C LYS A 201 12.56 -2.78 13.29
N LYS A 202 11.48 -3.55 13.25
CA LYS A 202 11.39 -4.88 13.85
C LYS A 202 12.36 -5.88 13.22
N THR A 203 12.59 -5.78 11.91
CA THR A 203 13.60 -6.58 11.21
C THR A 203 14.99 -6.27 11.75
N ALA A 204 15.36 -5.00 11.92
CA ALA A 204 16.65 -4.62 12.51
C ALA A 204 16.79 -5.14 13.96
N GLU A 205 15.75 -4.94 14.79
CA GLU A 205 15.70 -5.44 16.17
C GLU A 205 15.85 -6.97 16.26
N PHE A 206 15.30 -7.71 15.30
CA PHE A 206 15.47 -9.17 15.21
C PHE A 206 16.95 -9.55 15.06
N TYR A 207 17.66 -8.95 14.11
CA TYR A 207 19.09 -9.25 13.91
C TYR A 207 19.95 -8.84 15.11
N ASP A 208 19.67 -7.68 15.70
CA ASP A 208 20.36 -7.19 16.88
C ASP A 208 20.16 -8.13 18.09
N SER A 209 18.92 -8.59 18.32
CA SER A 209 18.58 -9.51 19.41
C SER A 209 19.28 -10.86 19.26
N GLN A 210 19.48 -11.32 18.03
CA GLN A 210 20.20 -12.56 17.71
C GLN A 210 21.73 -12.37 17.66
N LYS A 211 22.23 -11.13 17.85
CA LYS A 211 23.63 -10.76 17.69
C LYS A 211 24.21 -11.21 16.34
N ARG A 212 23.43 -11.05 15.28
CA ARG A 212 23.77 -11.42 13.90
C ARG A 212 23.88 -10.17 13.06
N LEU A 213 24.75 -10.20 12.05
CA LEU A 213 24.74 -9.16 11.02
C LEU A 213 23.44 -9.27 10.22
N ALA A 214 22.81 -8.12 9.96
CA ALA A 214 21.65 -8.06 9.11
C ALA A 214 22.00 -8.48 7.69
N THR A 215 21.19 -9.36 7.11
CA THR A 215 21.33 -9.87 5.74
C THR A 215 20.25 -9.36 4.82
N GLU A 216 19.36 -8.53 5.32
CA GLU A 216 18.31 -7.81 4.59
C GLU A 216 18.22 -6.38 5.12
N HIS A 217 17.98 -5.44 4.21
CA HIS A 217 17.85 -4.02 4.52
C HIS A 217 16.72 -3.46 3.67
N ALA A 218 15.55 -3.33 4.27
CA ALA A 218 14.36 -2.85 3.58
C ALA A 218 14.54 -1.43 3.06
N VAL A 219 14.03 -1.21 1.86
CA VAL A 219 14.03 0.08 1.15
C VAL A 219 12.69 0.32 0.48
N PHE A 220 12.44 1.57 0.09
CA PHE A 220 11.30 1.92 -0.75
C PHE A 220 11.66 2.97 -1.80
N ASN A 221 10.84 3.04 -2.85
CA ASN A 221 10.82 4.11 -3.84
C ASN A 221 9.36 4.45 -4.12
N ASP A 222 8.94 5.70 -3.94
CA ASP A 222 7.57 6.13 -4.15
C ASP A 222 7.45 7.36 -5.07
N VAL A 223 8.54 7.68 -5.78
CA VAL A 223 8.58 8.76 -6.77
C VAL A 223 8.64 8.24 -8.21
N GLY A 224 8.83 6.92 -8.38
CA GLY A 224 8.84 6.26 -9.68
C GLY A 224 10.14 6.40 -10.46
N HIS A 225 11.22 6.83 -9.82
CA HIS A 225 12.57 6.91 -10.39
C HIS A 225 13.63 7.09 -9.29
N GLY A 226 14.88 6.84 -9.63
CA GLY A 226 16.02 7.08 -8.74
C GLY A 226 16.27 5.97 -7.73
N GLU A 227 17.26 6.19 -6.88
CA GLU A 227 17.66 5.18 -5.89
C GLU A 227 16.62 5.02 -4.78
N PRO A 228 16.30 3.78 -4.37
CA PRO A 228 15.42 3.52 -3.25
C PRO A 228 16.07 3.96 -1.93
N VAL A 229 15.24 4.41 -1.00
CA VAL A 229 15.67 4.94 0.30
C VAL A 229 15.21 4.07 1.47
N ARG A 230 15.82 4.25 2.64
CA ARG A 230 15.50 3.53 3.86
C ARG A 230 14.60 4.31 4.83
N SER A 231 14.48 5.60 4.59
CA SER A 231 13.66 6.51 5.41
C SER A 231 13.10 7.63 4.54
N ALA A 232 11.96 8.15 4.92
CA ALA A 232 11.35 9.30 4.25
C ALA A 232 12.25 10.54 4.30
N GLY A 233 12.24 11.31 3.23
CA GLY A 233 13.04 12.52 3.04
C GLY A 233 13.39 12.74 1.57
N ASP A 234 13.93 13.90 1.25
CA ASP A 234 14.39 14.26 -0.10
C ASP A 234 13.33 14.02 -1.21
N GLY A 235 12.05 14.27 -0.87
CA GLY A 235 10.92 14.11 -1.79
C GLY A 235 10.31 12.72 -1.83
N GLN A 236 10.88 11.73 -1.15
CA GLN A 236 10.34 10.37 -1.04
C GLN A 236 9.57 10.17 0.27
N GLY A 237 8.53 9.35 0.25
CA GLY A 237 7.72 8.93 1.39
C GLY A 237 6.28 9.43 1.34
N MET A 238 5.96 10.42 0.51
CA MET A 238 4.63 11.02 0.46
C MET A 238 3.55 10.04 -0.02
N LEU A 239 3.81 9.30 -1.10
CA LEU A 239 2.83 8.35 -1.63
C LEU A 239 2.58 7.21 -0.63
N LEU A 240 3.63 6.70 0.01
CA LEU A 240 3.47 5.68 1.05
C LEU A 240 2.73 6.20 2.29
N ALA A 241 2.96 7.45 2.70
CA ALA A 241 2.27 8.05 3.85
C ALA A 241 0.77 8.27 3.59
N THR A 242 0.40 8.58 2.34
CA THR A 242 -0.99 8.80 1.95
C THR A 242 -1.72 7.53 1.47
N PHE A 243 -1.03 6.40 1.36
CA PHE A 243 -1.62 5.12 0.97
C PHE A 243 -2.11 4.37 2.21
N THR A 244 -3.39 4.52 2.55
CA THR A 244 -4.02 3.82 3.68
C THR A 244 -4.26 2.35 3.32
N LEU A 245 -3.71 1.44 4.14
CA LEU A 245 -3.86 -0.01 3.96
C LEU A 245 -4.92 -0.62 4.86
N LEU A 246 -5.05 -0.12 6.09
CA LEU A 246 -6.00 -0.64 7.07
C LEU A 246 -6.57 0.50 7.92
N ARG A 247 -7.88 0.47 8.16
CA ARG A 247 -8.56 1.30 9.14
C ARG A 247 -8.74 0.56 10.44
N LEU A 248 -8.53 1.23 11.57
CA LEU A 248 -8.61 0.64 12.90
C LEU A 248 -9.86 1.17 13.63
N GLY A 249 -10.41 0.36 14.53
CA GLY A 249 -11.43 0.75 15.51
C GLY A 249 -12.50 1.74 15.00
N PRO A 250 -12.47 2.99 15.47
CA PRO A 250 -13.48 4.00 15.12
C PRO A 250 -13.59 4.26 13.61
N ASN A 251 -12.46 4.33 12.89
CA ASN A 251 -12.46 4.57 11.45
C ASN A 251 -13.06 3.39 10.67
N GLN A 252 -12.79 2.15 11.09
CA GLN A 252 -13.39 0.97 10.47
C GLN A 252 -14.93 0.96 10.68
N HIS A 253 -15.41 1.32 11.88
CA HIS A 253 -16.83 1.45 12.14
C HIS A 253 -17.47 2.56 11.32
N ALA A 254 -16.85 3.75 11.26
CA ALA A 254 -17.32 4.88 10.46
C ALA A 254 -17.35 4.57 8.95
N ALA A 255 -16.39 3.79 8.46
CA ALA A 255 -16.35 3.35 7.07
C ALA A 255 -17.57 2.47 6.70
N ASN A 256 -18.10 1.71 7.65
CA ASN A 256 -19.24 0.83 7.47
C ASN A 256 -20.58 1.51 7.79
N ASP A 257 -20.58 2.72 8.38
CA ASP A 257 -21.77 3.51 8.70
C ASP A 257 -22.07 4.51 7.57
N PRO A 258 -23.21 4.38 6.83
CA PRO A 258 -23.56 5.32 5.77
C PRO A 258 -23.66 6.78 6.23
N GLY A 259 -24.01 7.03 7.50
CA GLY A 259 -24.14 8.38 8.06
C GLY A 259 -22.80 9.05 8.38
N LYS A 260 -21.79 8.27 8.72
CA LYS A 260 -20.46 8.76 9.12
C LYS A 260 -19.41 8.71 7.98
N ARG A 261 -19.70 7.97 6.93
CA ARG A 261 -18.77 7.72 5.83
C ARG A 261 -18.21 8.98 5.19
N ALA A 262 -19.05 9.94 4.86
CA ALA A 262 -18.61 11.20 4.26
C ALA A 262 -17.71 12.03 5.20
N LEU A 263 -17.93 11.95 6.50
CA LEU A 263 -17.07 12.57 7.49
C LEU A 263 -15.71 11.88 7.57
N LEU A 264 -15.69 10.54 7.52
CA LEU A 264 -14.45 9.78 7.48
C LEU A 264 -13.63 10.10 6.23
N GLU A 265 -14.23 10.13 5.04
CA GLU A 265 -13.55 10.52 3.79
C GLU A 265 -12.95 11.93 3.89
N LYS A 266 -13.67 12.86 4.54
CA LYS A 266 -13.17 14.21 4.78
C LYS A 266 -12.00 14.21 5.79
N LYS A 267 -12.09 13.40 6.85
CA LYS A 267 -10.99 13.21 7.82
C LYS A 267 -9.73 12.73 7.10
N GLU A 268 -9.84 11.61 6.37
CA GLU A 268 -8.72 11.00 5.64
C GLU A 268 -8.09 11.98 4.62
N ALA A 269 -8.91 12.74 3.89
CA ALA A 269 -8.41 13.77 2.98
C ALA A 269 -7.64 14.89 3.67
N LEU A 270 -8.04 15.28 4.89
CA LEU A 270 -7.34 16.28 5.70
C LEU A 270 -6.02 15.73 6.26
N GLU A 271 -6.00 14.47 6.71
CA GLU A 271 -4.79 13.77 7.16
C GLU A 271 -3.77 13.64 6.02
N GLN A 272 -4.20 13.20 4.83
CA GLN A 272 -3.36 13.18 3.63
C GLN A 272 -2.81 14.55 3.25
N LYS A 273 -3.62 15.61 3.39
CA LYS A 273 -3.17 16.98 3.17
C LYS A 273 -2.10 17.40 4.18
N ILE A 274 -2.28 17.07 5.46
CA ILE A 274 -1.32 17.35 6.52
C ILE A 274 0.00 16.63 6.25
N ASP A 275 -0.06 15.37 5.85
CA ASP A 275 1.14 14.61 5.49
C ASP A 275 1.84 15.21 4.27
N SER A 276 1.09 15.55 3.22
CA SER A 276 1.66 16.23 2.04
C SER A 276 2.39 17.52 2.40
N LEU A 277 1.85 18.32 3.33
CA LEU A 277 2.50 19.54 3.81
C LEU A 277 3.82 19.24 4.53
N LYS A 278 3.89 18.16 5.33
CA LYS A 278 5.14 17.74 6.01
C LYS A 278 6.26 17.48 4.99
N TYR A 279 5.95 16.79 3.88
CA TYR A 279 6.94 16.48 2.83
C TYR A 279 7.28 17.69 1.95
N GLN A 280 6.37 18.65 1.78
CA GLN A 280 6.57 19.84 0.95
C GLN A 280 7.17 21.01 1.71
N LYS A 281 7.32 20.90 3.02
CA LYS A 281 7.74 21.99 3.91
C LYS A 281 9.02 22.72 3.46
N ALA A 282 10.00 22.00 2.97
CA ALA A 282 11.26 22.57 2.50
C ALA A 282 11.13 23.45 1.24
N ALA A 283 10.06 23.24 0.46
CA ALA A 283 9.80 23.95 -0.80
C ALA A 283 8.77 25.08 -0.65
N MET A 284 8.16 25.25 0.54
CA MET A 284 7.09 26.23 0.80
C MET A 284 7.59 27.46 1.55
N ASP A 285 6.89 28.59 1.37
CA ASP A 285 7.07 29.74 2.25
C ASP A 285 6.64 29.39 3.68
N PRO A 286 7.46 29.68 4.73
CA PRO A 286 7.15 29.31 6.10
C PRO A 286 5.83 29.87 6.65
N ALA A 287 5.38 31.04 6.18
CA ALA A 287 4.12 31.64 6.62
C ALA A 287 2.92 30.93 5.97
N ASP A 288 3.05 30.56 4.69
CA ASP A 288 2.03 29.80 3.96
C ASP A 288 1.91 28.37 4.47
N ASP A 289 3.05 27.69 4.73
CA ASP A 289 3.09 26.35 5.34
C ASP A 289 2.36 26.36 6.70
N LYS A 290 2.74 27.26 7.59
CA LYS A 290 2.12 27.40 8.91
C LYS A 290 0.61 27.65 8.81
N LYS A 291 0.18 28.51 7.89
CA LYS A 291 -1.25 28.82 7.70
C LYS A 291 -2.00 27.58 7.21
N GLN A 292 -1.53 26.94 6.14
CA GLN A 292 -2.21 25.79 5.57
C GLN A 292 -2.28 24.62 6.55
N LEU A 293 -1.21 24.36 7.31
CA LEU A 293 -1.18 23.33 8.34
C LEU A 293 -2.17 23.67 9.48
N THR A 294 -2.20 24.93 9.95
CA THR A 294 -3.14 25.35 11.00
C THR A 294 -4.58 25.20 10.55
N ASP A 295 -4.91 25.64 9.33
CA ASP A 295 -6.26 25.54 8.76
C ASP A 295 -6.71 24.08 8.64
N ALA A 296 -5.82 23.20 8.17
CA ALA A 296 -6.10 21.78 8.04
C ALA A 296 -6.32 21.09 9.41
N LEU A 297 -5.50 21.40 10.40
CA LEU A 297 -5.64 20.87 11.76
C LEU A 297 -6.95 21.31 12.44
N ILE A 298 -7.35 22.58 12.27
CA ILE A 298 -8.62 23.09 12.82
C ILE A 298 -9.81 22.37 12.17
N GLU A 299 -9.75 22.17 10.86
CA GLU A 299 -10.80 21.47 10.13
C GLU A 299 -10.87 19.98 10.54
N LEU A 300 -9.72 19.33 10.69
CA LEU A 300 -9.63 17.94 11.15
C LEU A 300 -10.25 17.75 12.54
N ALA A 301 -9.95 18.68 13.48
CA ALA A 301 -10.52 18.63 14.81
C ALA A 301 -12.06 18.75 14.81
N LYS A 302 -12.63 19.58 13.93
CA LYS A 302 -14.08 19.71 13.77
C LYS A 302 -14.72 18.43 13.21
N VAL A 303 -14.07 17.83 12.21
CA VAL A 303 -14.57 16.59 11.60
C VAL A 303 -14.51 15.44 12.61
N GLN A 304 -13.44 15.36 13.41
CA GLN A 304 -13.32 14.36 14.48
C GLN A 304 -14.42 14.51 15.51
N GLU A 305 -14.70 15.75 15.96
CA GLU A 305 -15.80 16.01 16.91
C GLU A 305 -17.18 15.57 16.36
N GLU A 306 -17.38 15.68 15.04
CA GLU A 306 -18.61 15.20 14.39
C GLU A 306 -18.68 13.68 14.29
N LEU A 307 -17.54 13.01 14.04
CA LEU A 307 -17.44 11.55 14.01
C LEU A 307 -17.67 10.91 15.37
N ASP A 308 -17.28 11.58 16.46
CA ASP A 308 -17.38 11.10 17.82
C ASP A 308 -18.81 11.20 18.40
N LYS A 309 -19.72 11.90 17.71
CA LYS A 309 -21.16 12.00 18.05
C LYS A 309 -21.93 10.81 17.53
#